data_4224a5ffa190e5e1bf88f48d6068e05c
#
_entry.id   4224a5ffa190e5e1bf88f48d6068e05c
#
_cell.length_a   1.000
_cell.length_b   1.000
_cell.length_c   1.000
_cell.angle_alpha   90.00
_cell.angle_beta   90.00
_cell.angle_gamma   90.00
#
_symmetry.space_group_name_H-M   'P 1'
#
loop_
_entity.id
_entity.type
_entity.pdbx_description
1 polymer ?
#
loop_
_entity_poly.entity_id
_entity_poly.type
_entity_poly.pdbx_seq_one_letter_code
_entity_poly.pdbx_strand_id
1 'polypeptide(L)'
;MESVKLDNLSKTFEDGKEAVKKISLSLCSGEVFGFLGPNGAGKTTTVKMLTGILKPTGGACQVMGSDPAHDPEKVHAVSGVVTEHAMMYDNMTGTDNLIFYGTLFGLSPEEAKR
;
A
#
# COMPACT_ATOMS: atom_id res chain seq x y z
N MET A 1 -12.03 -2.70 14.33
CA MET A 1 -11.75 -3.43 13.08
C MET A 1 -10.28 -3.25 12.70
N GLU A 2 -9.61 -4.33 12.38
CA GLU A 2 -8.23 -4.24 11.90
C GLU A 2 -8.22 -3.75 10.45
N SER A 3 -7.56 -2.63 10.21
CA SER A 3 -7.44 -2.08 8.86
C SER A 3 -6.27 -2.72 8.09
N VAL A 4 -5.20 -3.04 8.81
CA VAL A 4 -4.03 -3.71 8.23
C VAL A 4 -3.56 -4.79 9.19
N LYS A 5 -3.27 -5.97 8.65
CA LYS A 5 -2.73 -7.08 9.43
C LYS A 5 -1.58 -7.74 8.68
N LEU A 6 -0.44 -7.87 9.35
CA LEU A 6 0.70 -8.64 8.87
C LEU A 6 0.88 -9.85 9.78
N ASP A 7 1.02 -11.03 9.19
CA ASP A 7 1.19 -12.28 9.94
C ASP A 7 2.42 -13.00 9.42
N ASN A 8 3.52 -12.89 10.15
CA ASN A 8 4.81 -13.48 9.79
C ASN A 8 5.22 -13.18 8.34
N LEU A 9 4.95 -11.96 7.91
CA LEU A 9 5.21 -11.53 6.54
C LEU A 9 6.71 -11.51 6.26
N SER A 10 7.12 -12.15 5.18
CA SER A 10 8.51 -12.17 4.77
C SER A 10 8.65 -12.06 3.25
N LYS A 11 9.78 -11.53 2.83
CA LYS A 11 10.12 -11.44 1.40
C LYS A 11 11.62 -11.65 1.22
N THR A 12 11.96 -12.68 0.45
CA THR A 12 13.32 -12.98 0.02
C THR A 12 13.34 -12.93 -1.50
N PHE A 13 14.23 -12.12 -2.05
CA PHE A 13 14.38 -12.00 -3.50
C PHE A 13 15.25 -13.11 -4.08
N GLU A 14 15.26 -13.25 -5.42
CA GLU A 14 15.98 -14.30 -6.11
C GLU A 14 17.49 -14.33 -5.83
N ASP A 15 18.08 -13.16 -5.53
CA ASP A 15 19.50 -13.05 -5.16
C ASP A 15 19.79 -13.51 -3.71
N GLY A 16 18.78 -14.00 -3.01
CA GLY A 16 18.90 -14.45 -1.63
C GLY A 16 18.77 -13.35 -0.59
N LYS A 17 18.57 -12.11 -1.00
CA LYS A 17 18.42 -11.00 -0.05
C LYS A 17 17.05 -11.05 0.61
N GLU A 18 17.05 -11.17 1.93
CA GLU A 18 15.84 -11.16 2.75
C GLU A 18 15.50 -9.70 3.10
N ALA A 19 14.57 -9.11 2.34
CA ALA A 19 14.18 -7.72 2.52
C ALA A 19 13.23 -7.52 3.69
N VAL A 20 12.36 -8.50 3.96
CA VAL A 20 11.40 -8.46 5.06
C VAL A 20 11.50 -9.78 5.83
N LYS A 21 11.71 -9.68 7.16
CA LYS A 21 12.00 -10.82 8.02
C LYS A 21 10.87 -11.08 9.01
N LYS A 22 9.87 -11.85 8.60
CA LYS A 22 8.78 -12.33 9.45
C LYS A 22 8.18 -11.24 10.35
N ILE A 23 7.64 -10.21 9.76
CA ILE A 23 7.02 -9.11 10.49
C ILE A 23 5.57 -9.46 10.81
N SER A 24 5.17 -9.22 12.07
CA SER A 24 3.78 -9.36 12.49
C SER A 24 3.34 -8.09 13.17
N LEU A 25 2.21 -7.53 12.73
CA LEU A 25 1.58 -6.38 13.37
C LEU A 25 0.13 -6.26 12.94
N SER A 26 -0.64 -5.51 13.71
CA SER A 26 -2.04 -5.18 13.40
C SER A 26 -2.25 -3.70 13.60
N LEU A 27 -2.97 -3.09 12.69
CA LEU A 27 -3.40 -1.69 12.80
C LEU A 27 -4.92 -1.63 12.85
N CYS A 28 -5.44 -0.87 13.79
CA CYS A 28 -6.89 -0.66 13.90
C CYS A 28 -7.33 0.52 13.03
N SER A 29 -8.60 0.53 12.68
CA SER A 29 -9.18 1.66 11.95
C SER A 29 -9.00 2.95 12.74
N GLY A 30 -8.62 4.02 12.05
CA GLY A 30 -8.40 5.32 12.66
C GLY A 30 -7.03 5.56 13.26
N GLU A 31 -6.13 4.57 13.21
CA GLU A 31 -4.76 4.75 13.68
C GLU A 31 -3.87 5.42 12.65
N VAL A 32 -2.96 6.26 13.14
CA VAL A 32 -1.83 6.77 12.36
C VAL A 32 -0.59 6.03 12.83
N PHE A 33 0.05 5.28 11.92
CA PHE A 33 1.18 4.43 12.25
C PHE A 33 2.43 4.90 11.51
N GLY A 34 3.51 5.11 12.25
CA GLY A 34 4.82 5.44 11.68
C GLY A 34 5.65 4.19 11.45
N PHE A 35 6.07 3.98 10.19
CA PHE A 35 6.91 2.86 9.82
C PHE A 35 8.28 3.41 9.42
N LEU A 36 9.16 3.53 10.41
CA LEU A 36 10.44 4.21 10.27
C LEU A 36 11.59 3.22 10.19
N GLY A 37 12.64 3.62 9.48
CA GLY A 37 13.86 2.85 9.36
C GLY A 37 14.74 3.43 8.25
N PRO A 38 16.01 3.01 8.17
CA PRO A 38 16.88 3.44 7.08
C PRO A 38 16.40 2.87 5.73
N ASN A 39 16.83 3.50 4.65
CA ASN A 39 16.55 2.99 3.31
C ASN A 39 17.10 1.56 3.19
N GLY A 40 16.33 0.68 2.59
CA GLY A 40 16.68 -0.72 2.47
C GLY A 40 16.25 -1.58 3.66
N ALA A 41 15.56 -1.01 4.65
CA ALA A 41 15.05 -1.76 5.81
C ALA A 41 13.75 -2.52 5.54
N GLY A 42 13.33 -2.63 4.28
CA GLY A 42 12.13 -3.38 3.90
C GLY A 42 10.86 -2.56 3.89
N LYS A 43 10.92 -1.25 4.14
CA LYS A 43 9.73 -0.40 4.16
C LYS A 43 9.00 -0.40 2.81
N THR A 44 9.73 -0.09 1.75
CA THR A 44 9.19 -0.05 0.39
C THR A 44 8.68 -1.41 -0.04
N THR A 45 9.42 -2.48 0.29
CA THR A 45 9.04 -3.85 -0.02
C THR A 45 7.74 -4.22 0.68
N THR A 46 7.60 -3.86 1.96
CA THR A 46 6.37 -4.10 2.73
C THR A 46 5.18 -3.39 2.10
N VAL A 47 5.34 -2.12 1.74
CA VAL A 47 4.27 -1.35 1.08
C VAL A 47 3.88 -1.98 -0.26
N LYS A 48 4.84 -2.46 -1.03
CA LYS A 48 4.57 -3.14 -2.31
C LYS A 48 3.78 -4.44 -2.10
N MET A 49 4.06 -5.18 -1.03
CA MET A 49 3.28 -6.38 -0.70
C MET A 49 1.87 -6.02 -0.25
N LEU A 50 1.70 -4.96 0.53
CA LEU A 50 0.38 -4.49 0.98
C LEU A 50 -0.48 -3.99 -0.18
N THR A 51 0.12 -3.51 -1.24
CA THR A 51 -0.60 -3.01 -2.41
C THR A 51 -0.76 -4.04 -3.53
N GLY A 52 -0.25 -5.25 -3.35
CA GLY A 52 -0.39 -6.31 -4.33
C GLY A 52 0.62 -6.30 -5.47
N ILE A 53 1.60 -5.37 -5.44
CA ILE A 53 2.65 -5.29 -6.47
C ILE A 53 3.62 -6.47 -6.35
N LEU A 54 3.91 -6.90 -5.13
CA LEU A 54 4.76 -8.05 -4.84
C LEU A 54 4.00 -9.08 -4.03
N LYS A 55 4.29 -10.36 -4.28
CA LYS A 55 3.77 -11.45 -3.46
C LYS A 55 4.74 -11.76 -2.34
N PRO A 56 4.26 -12.01 -1.11
CA PRO A 56 5.14 -12.44 -0.02
C PRO A 56 5.80 -13.78 -0.34
N THR A 57 7.02 -13.97 0.16
CA THR A 57 7.69 -15.28 0.13
C THR A 57 7.09 -16.20 1.20
N GLY A 58 6.76 -15.62 2.36
CA GLY A 58 6.15 -16.34 3.45
C GLY A 58 5.19 -15.45 4.22
N GLY A 59 4.32 -16.07 5.02
CA GLY A 59 3.32 -15.36 5.77
C GLY A 59 2.21 -14.80 4.91
N ALA A 60 1.47 -13.87 5.48
CA ALA A 60 0.33 -13.24 4.81
C ALA A 60 0.12 -11.81 5.29
N CYS A 61 -0.59 -11.03 4.51
CA CYS A 61 -1.05 -9.72 4.94
C CYS A 61 -2.48 -9.48 4.46
N GLN A 62 -3.17 -8.60 5.15
CA GLN A 62 -4.54 -8.23 4.80
C GLN A 62 -4.70 -6.71 4.93
N VAL A 63 -5.48 -6.14 4.03
CA VAL A 63 -5.87 -4.73 4.07
C VAL A 63 -7.39 -4.69 4.02
N MET A 64 -8.01 -4.17 5.05
CA MET A 64 -9.47 -4.16 5.20
C MET A 64 -10.10 -5.54 4.96
N GLY A 65 -9.45 -6.59 5.45
CA GLY A 65 -9.91 -7.96 5.33
C GLY A 65 -9.62 -8.67 4.01
N SER A 66 -8.98 -7.99 3.06
CA SER A 66 -8.64 -8.58 1.76
C SER A 66 -7.15 -8.85 1.64
N ASP A 67 -6.79 -9.96 1.01
CA ASP A 67 -5.41 -10.34 0.76
C ASP A 67 -4.92 -9.69 -0.55
N PRO A 68 -3.91 -8.80 -0.50
CA PRO A 68 -3.43 -8.12 -1.71
C PRO A 68 -2.88 -9.09 -2.77
N ALA A 69 -2.38 -10.25 -2.36
CA ALA A 69 -1.84 -11.23 -3.29
C ALA A 69 -2.93 -11.94 -4.10
N HIS A 70 -4.12 -12.08 -3.50
CA HIS A 70 -5.25 -12.76 -4.15
C HIS A 70 -6.28 -11.79 -4.72
N ASP A 71 -6.55 -10.69 -4.02
CA ASP A 71 -7.57 -9.72 -4.40
C ASP A 71 -6.99 -8.29 -4.45
N PRO A 72 -5.99 -8.03 -5.33
CA PRO A 72 -5.36 -6.71 -5.37
C PRO A 72 -6.35 -5.59 -5.72
N GLU A 73 -7.36 -5.88 -6.51
CA GLU A 73 -8.36 -4.89 -6.91
C GLU A 73 -9.16 -4.37 -5.73
N LYS A 74 -9.51 -5.27 -4.79
CA LYS A 74 -10.25 -4.87 -3.58
C LYS A 74 -9.39 -3.99 -2.68
N VAL A 75 -8.10 -4.30 -2.58
CA VAL A 75 -7.16 -3.49 -1.81
C VAL A 75 -6.97 -2.12 -2.44
N HIS A 76 -6.80 -2.08 -3.77
CA HIS A 76 -6.64 -0.81 -4.49
C HIS A 76 -7.87 0.09 -4.34
N ALA A 77 -9.06 -0.48 -4.28
CA ALA A 77 -10.30 0.27 -4.13
C ALA A 77 -10.40 1.02 -2.79
N VAL A 78 -9.70 0.54 -1.75
CA VAL A 78 -9.76 1.11 -0.40
C VAL A 78 -8.45 1.75 0.04
N SER A 79 -7.47 1.84 -0.85
CA SER A 79 -6.12 2.30 -0.51
C SER A 79 -5.65 3.43 -1.41
N GLY A 80 -4.83 4.29 -0.86
CA GLY A 80 -4.08 5.29 -1.62
C GLY A 80 -2.62 5.25 -1.21
N VAL A 81 -1.72 5.36 -2.18
CA VAL A 81 -0.29 5.28 -1.93
C VAL A 81 0.42 6.48 -2.54
N VAL A 82 1.25 7.14 -1.72
CA VAL A 82 2.16 8.18 -2.19
C VAL A 82 3.57 7.63 -2.02
N THR A 83 4.27 7.46 -3.15
CA THR A 83 5.63 6.92 -3.16
C THR A 83 6.65 8.03 -3.32
N GLU A 84 7.95 7.68 -3.17
CA GLU A 84 9.05 8.61 -3.41
C GLU A 84 9.03 9.19 -4.84
N HIS A 85 8.52 8.41 -5.77
CA HIS A 85 8.42 8.78 -7.17
C HIS A 85 6.97 9.02 -7.57
N ALA A 86 6.22 9.76 -6.72
CA ALA A 86 4.84 10.11 -7.01
C ALA A 86 4.80 10.88 -8.32
N MET A 87 4.14 10.29 -9.33
CA MET A 87 4.05 10.89 -10.66
C MET A 87 2.74 11.65 -10.80
N MET A 88 2.87 12.96 -10.82
CA MET A 88 1.75 13.85 -11.10
C MET A 88 1.92 14.49 -12.47
N TYR A 89 0.83 14.88 -13.07
CA TYR A 89 0.89 15.56 -14.36
C TYR A 89 1.32 17.01 -14.16
N ASP A 90 2.47 17.37 -14.70
CA ASP A 90 3.07 18.70 -14.51
C ASP A 90 2.24 19.82 -15.13
N ASN A 91 1.49 19.52 -16.17
CA ASN A 91 0.63 20.50 -16.87
C ASN A 91 -0.76 20.65 -16.25
N MET A 92 -0.99 20.04 -15.09
CA MET A 92 -2.23 20.14 -14.35
C MET A 92 -1.98 20.75 -12.98
N THR A 93 -2.97 21.44 -12.43
CA THR A 93 -2.89 21.94 -11.07
C THR A 93 -2.94 20.79 -10.08
N GLY A 94 -2.59 21.06 -8.82
CA GLY A 94 -2.74 20.07 -7.75
C GLY A 94 -4.17 19.59 -7.62
N THR A 95 -5.15 20.51 -7.70
CA THR A 95 -6.56 20.17 -7.64
C THR A 95 -6.95 19.27 -8.83
N ASP A 96 -6.51 19.60 -10.04
CA ASP A 96 -6.81 18.81 -11.23
C ASP A 96 -6.23 17.40 -11.13
N ASN A 97 -5.00 17.25 -10.62
CA ASN A 97 -4.41 15.95 -10.40
C ASN A 97 -5.22 15.11 -9.41
N LEU A 98 -5.65 15.69 -8.30
CA LEU A 98 -6.45 14.99 -7.30
C LEU A 98 -7.81 14.56 -7.87
N ILE A 99 -8.47 15.42 -8.61
CA ILE A 99 -9.75 15.10 -9.24
C ILE A 99 -9.58 13.98 -10.25
N PHE A 100 -8.54 14.04 -11.09
CA PHE A 100 -8.26 13.01 -12.09
C PHE A 100 -8.05 11.63 -11.43
N TYR A 101 -7.16 11.54 -10.42
CA TYR A 101 -6.91 10.28 -9.74
C TYR A 101 -8.11 9.80 -8.94
N GLY A 102 -8.84 10.69 -8.27
CA GLY A 102 -10.06 10.35 -7.57
C GLY A 102 -11.10 9.75 -8.51
N THR A 103 -11.24 10.33 -9.69
CA THR A 103 -12.19 9.83 -10.70
C THR A 103 -11.78 8.44 -11.20
N LEU A 104 -10.48 8.18 -11.40
CA LEU A 104 -9.99 6.87 -11.77
C LEU A 104 -10.33 5.80 -10.73
N PHE A 105 -10.40 6.19 -9.44
CA PHE A 105 -10.79 5.28 -8.36
C PHE A 105 -12.29 5.22 -8.12
N GLY A 106 -13.09 5.72 -9.03
CA GLY A 106 -14.55 5.58 -9.00
C GLY A 106 -15.30 6.71 -8.32
N LEU A 107 -14.63 7.77 -7.89
CA LEU A 107 -15.31 8.94 -7.33
C LEU A 107 -15.93 9.77 -8.43
N SER A 108 -17.09 10.40 -8.15
CA SER A 108 -17.62 11.39 -9.06
C SER A 108 -16.73 12.65 -8.98
N PRO A 109 -16.74 13.52 -10.02
CA PRO A 109 -15.96 14.76 -9.96
C PRO A 109 -16.26 15.60 -8.73
N GLU A 110 -17.49 15.59 -8.26
CA GLU A 110 -17.89 16.33 -7.06
C GLU A 110 -17.32 15.73 -5.80
N GLU A 111 -17.33 14.39 -5.68
CA GLU A 111 -16.71 13.69 -4.56
C GLU A 111 -15.20 13.87 -4.53
N ALA A 112 -14.55 13.87 -5.69
CA ALA A 112 -13.10 14.04 -5.79
C ALA A 112 -12.64 15.44 -5.36
N LYS A 113 -13.51 16.45 -5.44
CA LYS A 113 -13.21 17.82 -4.99
C LYS A 113 -13.22 17.96 -3.47
N ARG A 114 -13.86 17.05 -2.78
CA ARG A 114 -13.90 17.07 -1.31
C ARG A 114 -12.61 16.51 -0.74
#